data_21f232eb6d555ff6e7a1ee9453998f57
#
_entry.id   21f232eb6d555ff6e7a1ee9453998f57
#
_cell.length_a   1.000
_cell.length_b   1.000
_cell.length_c   1.000
_cell.angle_alpha   90.00
_cell.angle_beta   90.00
_cell.angle_gamma   90.00
#
_symmetry.space_group_name_H-M   'P 1'
#
loop_
_entity.id
_entity.type
_entity.pdbx_description
1 polymer ?
#
loop_
_entity_poly.entity_id
_entity_poly.type
_entity_poly.pdbx_seq_one_letter_code
_entity_poly.pdbx_strand_id
1 'polypeptide(L)'
;ARHDRDAFNRWDALQRLMQAAIAAALDGADALATAPAFAALVAAHAALLGDAGADPAWVAECLSLPDESYLAERLGQGDPQRLHDAREALRRSLGAALGPALATRHEQPVSGDLAHARGCRRLRNMCLGLLVAADPARHSVRARAQFAGAATMTERLGALTVLVHGGVEGGQALAEDFYRVFRGDPLVVDKWLLLQATNPQPGTLERVQRLTSHAAFTWRNPNQVRALVGAFARANRT
;
A
#
# COMPACT_ATOMS: atom_id res chain seq x y z
N ALA A 1 -2.75 22.04 -8.10
CA ALA A 1 -3.04 20.69 -8.58
C ALA A 1 -4.20 20.63 -9.60
N ARG A 2 -5.35 21.29 -9.33
CA ARG A 2 -6.55 21.15 -10.17
C ARG A 2 -6.46 21.81 -11.56
N HIS A 3 -5.68 22.88 -11.72
CA HIS A 3 -5.67 23.72 -12.92
C HIS A 3 -4.40 23.56 -13.77
N ASP A 4 -3.40 22.84 -13.28
CA ASP A 4 -2.20 22.54 -14.04
C ASP A 4 -2.49 21.44 -15.07
N ARG A 5 -1.96 21.61 -16.29
CA ARG A 5 -2.07 20.60 -17.36
C ARG A 5 -0.93 19.60 -17.34
N ASP A 6 0.16 19.93 -16.66
CA ASP A 6 1.30 19.04 -16.52
C ASP A 6 1.07 17.98 -15.43
N ALA A 7 1.20 16.72 -15.80
CA ALA A 7 0.95 15.58 -14.92
C ALA A 7 1.93 15.52 -13.75
N PHE A 8 3.20 15.91 -13.98
CA PHE A 8 4.22 15.94 -12.94
C PHE A 8 3.94 17.02 -11.90
N ASN A 9 3.60 18.23 -12.33
CA ASN A 9 3.25 19.35 -11.44
C ASN A 9 2.02 19.01 -10.58
N ARG A 10 1.04 18.33 -11.17
CA ARG A 10 -0.15 17.87 -10.43
C ARG A 10 0.20 16.82 -9.38
N TRP A 11 1.05 15.86 -9.73
CA TRP A 11 1.56 14.85 -8.79
C TRP A 11 2.40 15.49 -7.68
N ASP A 12 3.35 16.37 -8.00
CA ASP A 12 4.18 17.06 -7.01
C ASP A 12 3.34 17.88 -6.02
N ALA A 13 2.33 18.59 -6.51
CA ALA A 13 1.41 19.32 -5.64
C ALA A 13 0.65 18.39 -4.67
N LEU A 14 0.25 17.19 -5.10
CA LEU A 14 -0.38 16.19 -4.23
C LEU A 14 0.62 15.64 -3.20
N GLN A 15 1.88 15.37 -3.61
CA GLN A 15 2.92 14.93 -2.69
C GLN A 15 3.21 15.99 -1.60
N ARG A 16 3.23 17.28 -1.95
CA ARG A 16 3.37 18.37 -0.97
C ARG A 16 2.18 18.45 -0.01
N LEU A 17 0.96 18.25 -0.48
CA LEU A 17 -0.23 18.19 0.37
C LEU A 17 -0.16 16.99 1.33
N MET A 18 0.28 15.82 0.86
CA MET A 18 0.49 14.65 1.71
C MET A 18 1.55 14.91 2.79
N GLN A 19 2.68 15.53 2.43
CA GLN A 19 3.72 15.91 3.39
C GLN A 19 3.18 16.86 4.47
N ALA A 20 2.42 17.88 4.08
CA ALA A 20 1.81 18.82 5.00
C ALA A 20 0.75 18.16 5.91
N ALA A 21 -0.04 17.22 5.38
CA ALA A 21 -1.00 16.44 6.15
C ALA A 21 -0.31 15.47 7.13
N ILE A 22 0.81 14.81 6.72
CA ILE A 22 1.61 13.97 7.61
C ILE A 22 2.27 14.82 8.71
N ALA A 23 2.78 16.01 8.38
CA ALA A 23 3.31 16.94 9.38
C ALA A 23 2.24 17.30 10.43
N ALA A 24 1.01 17.60 10.01
CA ALA A 24 -0.09 17.83 10.94
C ALA A 24 -0.44 16.58 11.77
N ALA A 25 -0.35 15.38 11.18
CA ALA A 25 -0.59 14.12 11.89
C ALA A 25 0.45 13.82 12.98
N LEU A 26 1.66 14.36 12.90
CA LEU A 26 2.66 14.30 13.98
C LEU A 26 2.19 15.03 15.24
N ASP A 27 1.31 16.02 15.10
CA ASP A 27 0.71 16.77 16.21
C ASP A 27 -0.60 16.12 16.72
N GLY A 28 -1.04 15.03 16.11
CA GLY A 28 -2.19 14.23 16.53
C GLY A 28 -3.32 14.14 15.52
N ALA A 29 -4.30 13.30 15.82
CA ALA A 29 -5.44 13.03 14.94
C ALA A 29 -6.34 14.25 14.69
N ASP A 30 -6.58 15.08 15.71
CA ASP A 30 -7.40 16.29 15.59
C ASP A 30 -6.71 17.33 14.71
N ALA A 31 -5.38 17.48 14.83
CA ALA A 31 -4.59 18.36 13.99
C ALA A 31 -4.65 17.93 12.52
N LEU A 32 -4.54 16.63 12.23
CA LEU A 32 -4.75 16.10 10.88
C LEU A 32 -6.15 16.39 10.37
N ALA A 33 -7.19 16.09 11.16
CA ALA A 33 -8.58 16.23 10.73
C ALA A 33 -8.97 17.67 10.38
N THR A 34 -8.37 18.65 11.06
CA THR A 34 -8.62 20.09 10.86
C THR A 34 -7.64 20.75 9.89
N ALA A 35 -6.59 20.04 9.43
CA ALA A 35 -5.57 20.59 8.55
C ALA A 35 -6.15 20.98 7.18
N PRO A 36 -5.95 22.23 6.71
CA PRO A 36 -6.38 22.65 5.36
C PRO A 36 -5.76 21.78 4.25
N ALA A 37 -4.53 21.29 4.47
CA ALA A 37 -3.85 20.39 3.55
C ALA A 37 -4.61 19.07 3.39
N PHE A 38 -5.16 18.48 4.47
CA PHE A 38 -5.95 17.26 4.41
C PHE A 38 -7.26 17.47 3.63
N ALA A 39 -8.00 18.54 3.92
CA ALA A 39 -9.23 18.87 3.18
C ALA A 39 -8.96 19.07 1.67
N ALA A 40 -7.89 19.80 1.32
CA ALA A 40 -7.48 20.01 -0.07
C ALA A 40 -7.06 18.69 -0.75
N LEU A 41 -6.37 17.81 -0.03
CA LEU A 41 -5.93 16.52 -0.51
C LEU A 41 -7.12 15.60 -0.79
N VAL A 42 -8.08 15.51 0.13
CA VAL A 42 -9.33 14.74 -0.05
C VAL A 42 -10.09 15.22 -1.28
N ALA A 43 -10.28 16.54 -1.42
CA ALA A 43 -10.98 17.13 -2.56
C ALA A 43 -10.27 16.86 -3.89
N ALA A 44 -8.93 16.88 -3.92
CA ALA A 44 -8.15 16.61 -5.11
C ALA A 44 -8.19 15.12 -5.50
N HIS A 45 -8.06 14.22 -4.53
CA HIS A 45 -8.17 12.77 -4.77
C HIS A 45 -9.57 12.33 -5.18
N ALA A 46 -10.62 12.92 -4.57
CA ALA A 46 -11.99 12.64 -4.99
C ALA A 46 -12.23 13.03 -6.46
N ALA A 47 -11.70 14.17 -6.89
CA ALA A 47 -11.77 14.60 -8.29
C ALA A 47 -11.02 13.64 -9.23
N LEU A 48 -9.83 13.16 -8.84
CA LEU A 48 -9.06 12.18 -9.63
C LEU A 48 -9.75 10.82 -9.72
N LEU A 49 -10.31 10.34 -8.63
CA LEU A 49 -11.05 9.07 -8.60
C LEU A 49 -12.33 9.15 -9.43
N GLY A 50 -12.96 10.33 -9.52
CA GLY A 50 -14.14 10.55 -10.35
C GLY A 50 -13.85 10.78 -11.83
N ASP A 51 -12.62 11.05 -12.23
CA ASP A 51 -12.23 11.28 -13.62
C ASP A 51 -12.05 9.95 -14.37
N ALA A 52 -13.06 9.58 -15.16
CA ALA A 52 -13.04 8.36 -15.96
C ALA A 52 -12.01 8.39 -17.11
N GLY A 53 -11.58 9.58 -17.53
CA GLY A 53 -10.59 9.76 -18.59
C GLY A 53 -9.14 9.76 -18.09
N ALA A 54 -8.92 9.82 -16.77
CA ALA A 54 -7.57 9.82 -16.21
C ALA A 54 -6.90 8.45 -16.37
N ASP A 55 -5.62 8.45 -16.74
CA ASP A 55 -4.80 7.23 -16.78
C ASP A 55 -4.77 6.54 -15.41
N PRO A 56 -5.23 5.28 -15.28
CA PRO A 56 -5.30 4.60 -14.01
C PRO A 56 -3.94 4.36 -13.35
N ALA A 57 -2.86 4.21 -14.13
CA ALA A 57 -1.51 4.09 -13.58
C ALA A 57 -1.07 5.39 -12.90
N TRP A 58 -1.36 6.53 -13.53
CA TRP A 58 -1.07 7.84 -12.97
C TRP A 58 -1.93 8.16 -11.74
N VAL A 59 -3.23 7.81 -11.76
CA VAL A 59 -4.11 7.97 -10.59
C VAL A 59 -3.58 7.15 -9.41
N ALA A 60 -3.15 5.90 -9.64
CA ALA A 60 -2.55 5.07 -8.60
C ALA A 60 -1.25 5.68 -8.02
N GLU A 61 -0.43 6.32 -8.86
CA GLU A 61 0.76 7.03 -8.43
C GLU A 61 0.41 8.25 -7.56
N CYS A 62 -0.62 9.00 -7.96
CA CYS A 62 -1.11 10.15 -7.18
C CYS A 62 -1.66 9.77 -5.80
N LEU A 63 -2.21 8.56 -5.65
CA LEU A 63 -2.70 8.04 -4.37
C LEU A 63 -1.59 7.44 -3.50
N SER A 64 -0.39 7.22 -4.04
CA SER A 64 0.73 6.63 -3.32
C SER A 64 1.31 7.61 -2.31
N LEU A 65 1.35 7.23 -1.03
CA LEU A 65 1.94 8.06 0.01
C LEU A 65 3.47 8.10 -0.16
N PRO A 66 4.11 9.23 0.18
CA PRO A 66 5.57 9.35 0.15
C PRO A 66 6.25 8.31 1.06
N ASP A 67 7.47 7.92 0.69
CA ASP A 67 8.29 6.98 1.45
C ASP A 67 8.74 7.57 2.79
N GLU A 68 8.82 6.74 3.83
CA GLU A 68 9.19 7.18 5.18
C GLU A 68 10.61 7.73 5.26
N SER A 69 11.55 7.21 4.48
CA SER A 69 12.91 7.73 4.43
C SER A 69 12.94 9.16 3.89
N TYR A 70 12.19 9.38 2.81
CA TYR A 70 12.05 10.72 2.21
C TYR A 70 11.35 11.68 3.18
N LEU A 71 10.31 11.23 3.87
CA LEU A 71 9.60 12.04 4.88
C LEU A 71 10.48 12.38 6.07
N ALA A 72 11.28 11.43 6.58
CA ALA A 72 12.20 11.66 7.69
C ALA A 72 13.19 12.78 7.36
N GLU A 73 13.77 12.76 6.15
CA GLU A 73 14.68 13.80 5.69
C GLU A 73 13.97 15.16 5.51
N ARG A 74 12.80 15.16 4.86
CA ARG A 74 12.05 16.38 4.55
C ARG A 74 11.44 17.08 5.75
N LEU A 75 10.98 16.32 6.74
CA LEU A 75 10.34 16.85 7.95
C LEU A 75 11.31 17.00 9.13
N GLY A 76 12.57 16.57 8.96
CA GLY A 76 13.56 16.57 10.07
C GLY A 76 13.13 15.70 11.24
N GLN A 77 12.29 14.67 11.00
CA GLN A 77 11.78 13.80 12.04
C GLN A 77 12.74 12.63 12.27
N GLY A 78 13.37 12.61 13.46
CA GLY A 78 14.34 11.58 13.84
C GLY A 78 13.74 10.33 14.49
N ASP A 79 12.45 10.35 14.83
CA ASP A 79 11.74 9.21 15.42
C ASP A 79 10.96 8.45 14.35
N PRO A 80 11.44 7.24 13.93
CA PRO A 80 10.80 6.47 12.88
C PRO A 80 9.38 6.03 13.24
N GLN A 81 9.13 5.69 14.52
CA GLN A 81 7.83 5.22 14.98
C GLN A 81 6.77 6.32 14.84
N ARG A 82 7.07 7.52 15.33
CA ARG A 82 6.16 8.66 15.20
C ARG A 82 5.84 8.97 13.74
N LEU A 83 6.84 8.90 12.87
CA LEU A 83 6.65 9.14 11.45
C LEU A 83 5.78 8.07 10.80
N HIS A 84 6.02 6.80 11.12
CA HIS A 84 5.20 5.68 10.69
C HIS A 84 3.74 5.86 11.11
N ASP A 85 3.51 6.15 12.40
CA ASP A 85 2.16 6.33 12.95
C ASP A 85 1.41 7.50 12.28
N ALA A 86 2.10 8.62 12.04
CA ALA A 86 1.53 9.78 11.35
C ALA A 86 1.17 9.47 9.89
N ARG A 87 2.04 8.74 9.18
CA ARG A 87 1.80 8.30 7.80
C ARG A 87 0.63 7.33 7.71
N GLU A 88 0.54 6.37 8.63
CA GLU A 88 -0.57 5.43 8.71
C GLU A 88 -1.88 6.11 9.16
N ALA A 89 -1.82 7.16 10.01
CA ALA A 89 -2.97 7.98 10.33
C ALA A 89 -3.52 8.68 9.08
N LEU A 90 -2.68 9.29 8.26
CA LEU A 90 -3.10 9.87 6.97
C LEU A 90 -3.71 8.81 6.05
N ARG A 91 -3.08 7.63 5.95
CA ARG A 91 -3.57 6.51 5.12
C ARG A 91 -4.98 6.08 5.53
N ARG A 92 -5.23 5.90 6.82
CA ARG A 92 -6.55 5.55 7.36
C ARG A 92 -7.58 6.66 7.11
N SER A 93 -7.20 7.91 7.36
CA SER A 93 -8.09 9.06 7.19
C SER A 93 -8.49 9.28 5.72
N LEU A 94 -7.55 9.10 4.78
CA LEU A 94 -7.85 9.13 3.35
C LEU A 94 -8.78 8.00 2.93
N GLY A 95 -8.54 6.79 3.42
CA GLY A 95 -9.40 5.64 3.15
C GLY A 95 -10.84 5.86 3.65
N ALA A 96 -10.99 6.45 4.84
CA ALA A 96 -12.30 6.79 5.42
C ALA A 96 -12.99 7.90 4.61
N ALA A 97 -12.30 9.00 4.33
CA ALA A 97 -12.87 10.15 3.65
C ALA A 97 -13.25 9.86 2.17
N LEU A 98 -12.51 9.00 1.51
CA LEU A 98 -12.67 8.66 0.09
C LEU A 98 -13.39 7.32 -0.13
N GLY A 99 -13.83 6.63 0.93
CA GLY A 99 -14.36 5.27 0.89
C GLY A 99 -15.31 4.96 -0.27
N PRO A 100 -16.39 5.74 -0.51
CA PRO A 100 -17.30 5.49 -1.62
C PRO A 100 -16.62 5.57 -2.99
N ALA A 101 -15.77 6.58 -3.23
CA ALA A 101 -15.06 6.76 -4.50
C ALA A 101 -14.03 5.62 -4.73
N LEU A 102 -13.30 5.23 -3.68
CA LEU A 102 -12.36 4.11 -3.71
C LEU A 102 -13.06 2.79 -4.01
N ALA A 103 -14.23 2.54 -3.39
CA ALA A 103 -15.01 1.34 -3.64
C ALA A 103 -15.50 1.26 -5.09
N THR A 104 -16.05 2.36 -5.62
CA THR A 104 -16.46 2.46 -7.02
C THR A 104 -15.31 2.20 -7.97
N ARG A 105 -14.13 2.80 -7.73
CA ARG A 105 -12.94 2.58 -8.58
C ARG A 105 -12.39 1.17 -8.48
N HIS A 106 -12.41 0.56 -7.30
CA HIS A 106 -12.01 -0.83 -7.10
C HIS A 106 -12.87 -1.82 -7.90
N GLU A 107 -14.16 -1.54 -8.04
CA GLU A 107 -15.12 -2.42 -8.73
C GLU A 107 -15.09 -2.29 -10.26
N GLN A 108 -14.44 -1.25 -10.78
CA GLN A 108 -14.33 -1.07 -12.22
C GLN A 108 -13.60 -2.25 -12.91
N PRO A 109 -14.08 -2.71 -14.06
CA PRO A 109 -13.45 -3.80 -14.77
C PRO A 109 -12.04 -3.42 -15.24
N VAL A 110 -11.14 -4.40 -15.23
CA VAL A 110 -9.83 -4.27 -15.89
C VAL A 110 -10.04 -4.44 -17.38
N SER A 111 -9.74 -3.40 -18.15
CA SER A 111 -10.00 -3.36 -19.60
C SER A 111 -8.85 -2.66 -20.34
N GLY A 112 -8.96 -2.57 -21.65
CA GLY A 112 -8.01 -1.90 -22.52
C GLY A 112 -6.81 -2.77 -22.92
N ASP A 113 -5.80 -2.13 -23.48
CA ASP A 113 -4.55 -2.79 -23.85
C ASP A 113 -3.73 -3.22 -22.61
N LEU A 114 -2.60 -3.86 -22.82
CA LEU A 114 -1.77 -4.41 -21.73
C LEU A 114 -1.29 -3.33 -20.75
N ALA A 115 -0.94 -2.13 -21.24
CA ALA A 115 -0.45 -1.03 -20.41
C ALA A 115 -1.56 -0.46 -19.54
N HIS A 116 -2.71 -0.18 -20.14
CA HIS A 116 -3.90 0.30 -19.45
C HIS A 116 -4.40 -0.73 -18.42
N ALA A 117 -4.46 -2.00 -18.76
CA ALA A 117 -4.87 -3.07 -17.89
C ALA A 117 -3.92 -3.24 -16.67
N ARG A 118 -2.60 -2.99 -16.84
CA ARG A 118 -1.64 -2.92 -15.72
C ARG A 118 -1.95 -1.75 -14.79
N GLY A 119 -2.24 -0.59 -15.34
CA GLY A 119 -2.66 0.60 -14.60
C GLY A 119 -3.94 0.34 -13.79
N CYS A 120 -4.96 -0.26 -14.41
CA CYS A 120 -6.22 -0.63 -13.74
C CYS A 120 -5.97 -1.55 -12.54
N ARG A 121 -5.14 -2.59 -12.69
CA ARG A 121 -4.81 -3.51 -11.58
C ARG A 121 -4.05 -2.80 -10.46
N ARG A 122 -3.11 -1.91 -10.80
CA ARG A 122 -2.38 -1.11 -9.82
C ARG A 122 -3.33 -0.22 -9.03
N LEU A 123 -4.22 0.50 -9.71
CA LEU A 123 -5.22 1.37 -9.09
C LEU A 123 -6.20 0.58 -8.21
N ARG A 124 -6.68 -0.57 -8.68
CA ARG A 124 -7.53 -1.48 -7.90
C ARG A 124 -6.86 -1.89 -6.58
N ASN A 125 -5.60 -2.32 -6.63
CA ASN A 125 -4.85 -2.70 -5.43
C ASN A 125 -4.63 -1.51 -4.49
N MET A 126 -4.37 -0.31 -5.03
CA MET A 126 -4.23 0.92 -4.23
C MET A 126 -5.54 1.28 -3.52
N CYS A 127 -6.66 1.26 -4.23
CA CYS A 127 -7.97 1.50 -3.65
C CYS A 127 -8.28 0.49 -2.53
N LEU A 128 -8.03 -0.80 -2.78
CA LEU A 128 -8.22 -1.85 -1.78
C LEU A 128 -7.37 -1.62 -0.53
N GLY A 129 -6.10 -1.22 -0.71
CA GLY A 129 -5.19 -0.93 0.39
C GLY A 129 -5.67 0.21 1.29
N LEU A 130 -6.21 1.29 0.70
CA LEU A 130 -6.77 2.42 1.45
C LEU A 130 -8.08 2.05 2.15
N LEU A 131 -8.97 1.29 1.49
CA LEU A 131 -10.22 0.82 2.08
C LEU A 131 -9.99 -0.05 3.31
N VAL A 132 -9.10 -1.04 3.22
CA VAL A 132 -8.79 -1.94 4.33
C VAL A 132 -8.04 -1.21 5.44
N ALA A 133 -7.18 -0.26 5.13
CA ALA A 133 -6.53 0.57 6.15
C ALA A 133 -7.54 1.38 6.97
N ALA A 134 -8.61 1.88 6.35
CA ALA A 134 -9.65 2.65 7.02
C ALA A 134 -10.57 1.77 7.90
N ASP A 135 -10.99 0.63 7.38
CA ASP A 135 -11.89 -0.30 8.08
C ASP A 135 -11.60 -1.76 7.65
N PRO A 136 -10.67 -2.43 8.35
CA PRO A 136 -10.32 -3.82 8.05
C PRO A 136 -11.51 -4.77 8.18
N ALA A 137 -12.38 -4.56 9.17
CA ALA A 137 -13.53 -5.44 9.42
C ALA A 137 -14.50 -5.41 8.22
N ARG A 138 -14.81 -4.21 7.74
CA ARG A 138 -15.74 -4.00 6.63
C ARG A 138 -15.16 -4.45 5.28
N HIS A 139 -13.87 -4.17 5.03
CA HIS A 139 -13.31 -4.32 3.68
C HIS A 139 -12.46 -5.58 3.47
N SER A 140 -12.20 -6.37 4.53
CA SER A 140 -11.50 -7.67 4.40
C SER A 140 -12.23 -8.65 3.48
N VAL A 141 -13.57 -8.65 3.48
CA VAL A 141 -14.37 -9.47 2.56
C VAL A 141 -14.05 -9.15 1.10
N ARG A 142 -13.90 -7.88 0.77
CA ARG A 142 -13.53 -7.42 -0.58
C ARG A 142 -12.12 -7.89 -0.96
N ALA A 143 -11.17 -7.83 -0.02
CA ALA A 143 -9.81 -8.31 -0.24
C ALA A 143 -9.76 -9.84 -0.43
N ARG A 144 -10.54 -10.60 0.35
CA ARG A 144 -10.66 -12.05 0.18
C ARG A 144 -11.29 -12.42 -1.16
N ALA A 145 -12.33 -11.70 -1.59
CA ALA A 145 -12.97 -11.90 -2.89
C ALA A 145 -12.01 -11.64 -4.04
N GLN A 146 -11.21 -10.56 -3.97
CA GLN A 146 -10.18 -10.29 -4.96
C GLN A 146 -9.10 -11.38 -4.95
N PHE A 147 -8.64 -11.84 -3.79
CA PHE A 147 -7.62 -12.91 -3.70
C PHE A 147 -8.11 -14.21 -4.35
N ALA A 148 -9.34 -14.61 -4.05
CA ALA A 148 -9.92 -15.85 -4.58
C ALA A 148 -10.21 -15.76 -6.10
N GLY A 149 -10.75 -14.63 -6.57
CA GLY A 149 -11.14 -14.42 -7.97
C GLY A 149 -10.03 -13.84 -8.85
N ALA A 150 -8.81 -13.63 -8.34
CA ALA A 150 -7.74 -12.97 -9.08
C ALA A 150 -7.33 -13.73 -10.34
N ALA A 151 -7.45 -13.10 -11.49
CA ALA A 151 -7.00 -13.62 -12.78
C ALA A 151 -5.48 -13.48 -12.98
N THR A 152 -4.84 -12.57 -12.24
CA THR A 152 -3.40 -12.31 -12.37
C THR A 152 -2.69 -12.38 -11.03
N MET A 153 -1.37 -12.67 -11.08
CA MET A 153 -0.51 -12.64 -9.88
C MET A 153 -0.50 -11.25 -9.22
N THR A 154 -0.57 -10.17 -10.00
CA THR A 154 -0.60 -8.79 -9.50
C THR A 154 -1.82 -8.55 -8.60
N GLU A 155 -3.00 -8.99 -9.01
CA GLU A 155 -4.23 -8.83 -8.23
C GLU A 155 -4.22 -9.73 -7.00
N ARG A 156 -3.79 -11.00 -7.16
CA ARG A 156 -3.72 -11.96 -6.07
C ARG A 156 -2.75 -11.53 -4.98
N LEU A 157 -1.54 -11.17 -5.36
CA LEU A 157 -0.52 -10.72 -4.42
C LEU A 157 -0.90 -9.38 -3.76
N GLY A 158 -1.50 -8.45 -4.51
CA GLY A 158 -1.99 -7.19 -3.96
C GLY A 158 -3.04 -7.41 -2.87
N ALA A 159 -4.02 -8.27 -3.11
CA ALA A 159 -5.03 -8.62 -2.12
C ALA A 159 -4.44 -9.36 -0.91
N LEU A 160 -3.51 -10.30 -1.14
CA LEU A 160 -2.82 -11.01 -0.06
C LEU A 160 -2.01 -10.04 0.81
N THR A 161 -1.28 -9.10 0.19
CA THR A 161 -0.52 -8.06 0.91
C THR A 161 -1.45 -7.25 1.82
N VAL A 162 -2.58 -6.83 1.32
CA VAL A 162 -3.55 -6.06 2.10
C VAL A 162 -4.10 -6.86 3.28
N LEU A 163 -4.38 -8.15 3.10
CA LEU A 163 -4.87 -9.04 4.17
C LEU A 163 -3.82 -9.27 5.26
N VAL A 164 -2.57 -9.50 4.86
CA VAL A 164 -1.45 -9.79 5.78
C VAL A 164 -1.00 -8.51 6.52
N HIS A 165 -0.75 -7.44 5.77
CA HIS A 165 -0.26 -6.18 6.33
C HIS A 165 -1.34 -5.43 7.11
N GLY A 166 -2.60 -5.61 6.75
CA GLY A 166 -3.73 -5.09 7.51
C GLY A 166 -4.04 -5.85 8.80
N GLY A 167 -3.28 -6.90 9.13
CA GLY A 167 -3.53 -7.72 10.32
C GLY A 167 -4.88 -8.45 10.29
N VAL A 168 -5.44 -8.69 9.09
CA VAL A 168 -6.74 -9.34 8.96
C VAL A 168 -6.65 -10.78 9.42
N GLU A 169 -7.58 -11.21 10.26
CA GLU A 169 -7.66 -12.58 10.76
C GLU A 169 -7.56 -13.59 9.61
N GLY A 170 -6.74 -14.64 9.77
CA GLY A 170 -6.50 -15.64 8.72
C GLY A 170 -5.63 -15.17 7.56
N GLY A 171 -5.18 -13.92 7.52
CA GLY A 171 -4.31 -13.40 6.45
C GLY A 171 -3.00 -14.17 6.34
N GLN A 172 -2.38 -14.52 7.48
CA GLN A 172 -1.15 -15.32 7.50
C GLN A 172 -1.39 -16.76 7.02
N ALA A 173 -2.51 -17.38 7.37
CA ALA A 173 -2.85 -18.71 6.85
C ALA A 173 -2.98 -18.71 5.32
N LEU A 174 -3.59 -17.65 4.75
CA LEU A 174 -3.64 -17.47 3.29
C LEU A 174 -2.24 -17.29 2.67
N ALA A 175 -1.32 -16.63 3.36
CA ALA A 175 0.07 -16.49 2.88
C ALA A 175 0.82 -17.83 2.90
N GLU A 176 0.57 -18.69 3.88
CA GLU A 176 1.14 -20.05 3.90
C GLU A 176 0.54 -20.93 2.81
N ASP A 177 -0.78 -20.84 2.59
CA ASP A 177 -1.45 -21.51 1.47
C ASP A 177 -0.92 -21.06 0.12
N PHE A 178 -0.72 -19.76 -0.04
CA PHE A 178 -0.11 -19.17 -1.24
C PHE A 178 1.30 -19.75 -1.46
N TYR A 179 2.15 -19.81 -0.43
CA TYR A 179 3.47 -20.42 -0.54
C TYR A 179 3.37 -21.90 -0.95
N ARG A 180 2.49 -22.70 -0.34
CA ARG A 180 2.32 -24.12 -0.69
C ARG A 180 1.97 -24.31 -2.16
N VAL A 181 1.12 -23.46 -2.72
CA VAL A 181 0.71 -23.53 -4.14
C VAL A 181 1.86 -23.13 -5.06
N PHE A 182 2.63 -22.10 -4.72
CA PHE A 182 3.61 -21.50 -5.62
C PHE A 182 5.08 -21.81 -5.28
N ARG A 183 5.36 -22.70 -4.33
CA ARG A 183 6.73 -23.02 -3.88
C ARG A 183 7.66 -23.52 -4.99
N GLY A 184 7.12 -23.99 -6.11
CA GLY A 184 7.88 -24.41 -7.29
C GLY A 184 8.30 -23.26 -8.21
N ASP A 185 7.83 -22.04 -7.99
CA ASP A 185 8.18 -20.85 -8.78
C ASP A 185 9.08 -19.90 -7.95
N PRO A 186 10.40 -19.85 -8.22
CA PRO A 186 11.33 -19.03 -7.44
C PRO A 186 10.97 -17.54 -7.43
N LEU A 187 10.43 -16.99 -8.53
CA LEU A 187 10.06 -15.59 -8.61
C LEU A 187 8.85 -15.25 -7.74
N VAL A 188 7.93 -16.19 -7.58
CA VAL A 188 6.78 -16.04 -6.69
C VAL A 188 7.19 -16.25 -5.24
N VAL A 189 8.12 -17.16 -4.97
CA VAL A 189 8.71 -17.34 -3.62
C VAL A 189 9.43 -16.08 -3.16
N ASP A 190 10.19 -15.40 -4.01
CA ASP A 190 10.82 -14.12 -3.68
C ASP A 190 9.76 -13.05 -3.30
N LYS A 191 8.61 -13.02 -3.98
CA LYS A 191 7.50 -12.11 -3.64
C LYS A 191 6.83 -12.47 -2.30
N TRP A 192 6.71 -13.75 -2.01
CA TRP A 192 6.20 -14.22 -0.72
C TRP A 192 7.17 -13.87 0.43
N LEU A 193 8.48 -14.05 0.24
CA LEU A 193 9.49 -13.62 1.21
C LEU A 193 9.42 -12.10 1.44
N LEU A 194 9.28 -11.32 0.37
CA LEU A 194 9.11 -9.86 0.45
C LEU A 194 7.86 -9.48 1.23
N LEU A 195 6.73 -10.13 0.96
CA LEU A 195 5.47 -9.92 1.68
C LEU A 195 5.63 -10.15 3.19
N GLN A 196 6.32 -11.23 3.57
CA GLN A 196 6.56 -11.56 4.98
C GLN A 196 7.49 -10.55 5.65
N ALA A 197 8.53 -10.11 4.93
CA ALA A 197 9.55 -9.20 5.44
C ALA A 197 9.06 -7.77 5.62
N THR A 198 8.13 -7.32 4.78
CA THR A 198 7.59 -5.94 4.80
C THR A 198 6.28 -5.81 5.58
N ASN A 199 5.90 -6.85 6.30
CA ASN A 199 4.71 -6.83 7.14
C ASN A 199 4.92 -5.88 8.33
N PRO A 200 4.07 -4.84 8.52
CA PRO A 200 4.21 -3.91 9.65
C PRO A 200 3.64 -4.47 10.97
N GLN A 201 3.05 -5.67 10.95
CA GLN A 201 2.44 -6.25 12.14
C GLN A 201 3.49 -6.74 13.16
N PRO A 202 3.18 -6.68 14.46
CA PRO A 202 4.05 -7.23 15.51
C PRO A 202 4.49 -8.67 15.24
N GLY A 203 5.68 -9.04 15.68
CA GLY A 203 6.25 -10.39 15.48
C GLY A 203 6.88 -10.61 14.10
N THR A 204 7.04 -9.56 13.30
CA THR A 204 7.67 -9.66 11.97
C THR A 204 9.16 -9.97 12.07
N LEU A 205 9.88 -9.43 13.04
CA LEU A 205 11.30 -9.76 13.26
C LEU A 205 11.48 -11.27 13.50
N GLU A 206 10.73 -11.84 14.43
CA GLU A 206 10.80 -13.27 14.77
C GLU A 206 10.38 -14.13 13.57
N ARG A 207 9.45 -13.68 12.76
CA ARG A 207 9.04 -14.36 11.53
C ARG A 207 10.18 -14.35 10.52
N VAL A 208 10.82 -13.23 10.29
CA VAL A 208 11.96 -13.09 9.38
C VAL A 208 13.11 -14.00 9.86
N GLN A 209 13.42 -14.01 11.15
CA GLN A 209 14.43 -14.89 11.73
C GLN A 209 14.12 -16.37 11.44
N ARG A 210 12.87 -16.82 11.66
CA ARG A 210 12.46 -18.20 11.32
C ARG A 210 12.59 -18.49 9.83
N LEU A 211 12.26 -17.53 8.98
CA LEU A 211 12.35 -17.69 7.53
C LEU A 211 13.79 -17.81 7.01
N THR A 212 14.81 -17.34 7.73
CA THR A 212 16.22 -17.58 7.34
C THR A 212 16.64 -19.05 7.41
N SER A 213 15.89 -19.88 8.15
CA SER A 213 16.08 -21.34 8.23
C SER A 213 15.02 -22.14 7.45
N HIS A 214 14.12 -21.47 6.75
CA HIS A 214 13.04 -22.09 6.01
C HIS A 214 13.52 -22.60 4.64
N ALA A 215 12.92 -23.71 4.13
CA ALA A 215 13.27 -24.28 2.84
C ALA A 215 13.12 -23.33 1.64
N ALA A 216 12.34 -22.27 1.77
CA ALA A 216 12.17 -21.22 0.77
C ALA A 216 13.38 -20.27 0.66
N PHE A 217 14.32 -20.31 1.60
CA PHE A 217 15.39 -19.32 1.72
C PHE A 217 16.76 -19.96 1.69
N THR A 218 17.70 -19.32 1.02
CA THR A 218 19.12 -19.63 1.12
C THR A 218 19.96 -18.36 1.03
N TRP A 219 20.97 -18.27 1.88
CA TRP A 219 21.95 -17.18 1.87
C TRP A 219 22.76 -17.07 0.58
N ARG A 220 22.78 -18.14 -0.22
CA ARG A 220 23.49 -18.19 -1.51
C ARG A 220 22.74 -17.52 -2.65
N ASN A 221 21.43 -17.24 -2.49
CA ASN A 221 20.62 -16.55 -3.51
C ASN A 221 20.48 -15.05 -3.17
N PRO A 222 21.14 -14.15 -3.93
CA PRO A 222 21.08 -12.71 -3.65
C PRO A 222 19.66 -12.13 -3.72
N ASN A 223 18.76 -12.68 -4.55
CA ASN A 223 17.38 -12.21 -4.64
C ASN A 223 16.60 -12.54 -3.39
N GLN A 224 16.76 -13.73 -2.83
CA GLN A 224 16.13 -14.11 -1.58
C GLN A 224 16.67 -13.29 -0.39
N VAL A 225 17.98 -13.04 -0.33
CA VAL A 225 18.57 -12.16 0.69
C VAL A 225 18.00 -10.75 0.58
N ARG A 226 17.86 -10.20 -0.62
CA ARG A 226 17.23 -8.88 -0.82
C ARG A 226 15.74 -8.90 -0.47
N ALA A 227 15.01 -9.95 -0.84
CA ALA A 227 13.58 -10.07 -0.61
C ALA A 227 13.23 -10.27 0.87
N LEU A 228 14.06 -10.96 1.64
CA LEU A 228 13.79 -11.20 3.05
C LEU A 228 14.53 -10.19 3.93
N VAL A 229 15.86 -10.27 4.00
CA VAL A 229 16.67 -9.50 4.95
C VAL A 229 16.76 -8.04 4.55
N GLY A 230 17.07 -7.78 3.27
CA GLY A 230 17.19 -6.40 2.76
C GLY A 230 15.86 -5.65 2.77
N ALA A 231 14.74 -6.34 2.52
CA ALA A 231 13.43 -5.71 2.56
C ALA A 231 13.00 -5.41 4.01
N PHE A 232 13.23 -6.35 4.93
CA PHE A 232 12.95 -6.13 6.36
C PHE A 232 13.70 -4.90 6.88
N ALA A 233 15.00 -4.81 6.65
CA ALA A 233 15.83 -3.71 7.12
C ALA A 233 15.41 -2.33 6.57
N ARG A 234 14.77 -2.29 5.40
CA ARG A 234 14.27 -1.03 4.81
C ARG A 234 12.85 -0.68 5.27
N ALA A 235 11.98 -1.66 5.41
CA ALA A 235 10.56 -1.44 5.66
C ALA A 235 10.17 -1.38 7.13
N ASN A 236 10.96 -2.00 8.03
CA ASN A 236 10.68 -2.05 9.46
C ASN A 236 11.80 -1.33 10.22
N ARG A 237 11.73 -0.01 10.22
CA ARG A 237 12.69 0.88 10.92
C ARG A 237 12.26 1.21 12.34
N THR A 238 11.10 0.76 12.73
CA THR A 238 10.47 0.96 14.05
C THR A 238 10.75 -0.20 14.98
#